data_ba4a1c936f4945cba9e1af2aaf33cbf2
#
_entry.id   ba4a1c936f4945cba9e1af2aaf33cbf2
#
_cell.length_a   1.000
_cell.length_b   1.000
_cell.length_c   1.000
_cell.angle_alpha   90.00
_cell.angle_beta   90.00
_cell.angle_gamma   90.00
#
_symmetry.space_group_name_H-M   'P 1'
#
loop_
_entity.id
_entity.type
_entity.pdbx_description
1 polymer ?
#
loop_
_entity_poly.entity_id
_entity_poly.type
_entity_poly.pdbx_seq_one_letter_code
_entity_poly.pdbx_strand_id
1 'polypeptide(L)'
;MHDQPKYIPLRPSAFFNDARSARPVIEGTVARGQLHDDELMYGGKVNGQEATVFPMRVDAAVMARGQERFNIYCSPCHGRTGQGDGMVVLRGYRRPPSMHQDRLRNAPVGHFFDVMSNGFGAMPDYAAQIAAEDRWAIIAYIRALQLSEHATIADVPPAERSRIP
;
A
#
# COMPACT_ATOMS: atom_id res chain seq x y z
N MET A 1 26.59 8.64 30.44
CA MET A 1 27.18 8.77 29.07
C MET A 1 26.07 8.79 28.02
N HIS A 2 25.17 9.75 28.14
CA HIS A 2 24.06 9.90 27.20
C HIS A 2 24.52 10.57 25.89
N ASP A 3 25.31 11.60 25.97
CA ASP A 3 25.91 12.28 24.82
C ASP A 3 27.41 11.96 24.73
N GLN A 4 27.81 11.51 23.55
CA GLN A 4 29.18 11.14 23.21
C GLN A 4 29.64 11.95 21.99
N PRO A 5 30.93 12.28 21.84
CA PRO A 5 31.46 12.97 20.66
C PRO A 5 31.57 12.02 19.46
N LYS A 6 30.39 11.59 18.96
CA LYS A 6 30.26 10.75 17.77
C LYS A 6 29.11 11.20 16.91
N TYR A 7 29.19 10.99 15.61
CA TYR A 7 28.06 11.21 14.71
C TYR A 7 27.00 10.14 14.93
N ILE A 8 25.77 10.58 15.14
CA ILE A 8 24.60 9.72 15.30
C ILE A 8 23.62 10.10 14.20
N PRO A 9 23.03 9.13 13.46
CA PRO A 9 22.00 9.43 12.47
C PRO A 9 20.89 10.31 13.02
N LEU A 10 20.36 11.20 12.19
CA LEU A 10 19.27 12.15 12.51
C LEU A 10 19.63 13.22 13.55
N ARG A 11 20.90 13.33 13.98
CA ARG A 11 21.38 14.46 14.79
C ARG A 11 22.05 15.55 13.93
N PRO A 12 22.10 16.79 14.39
CA PRO A 12 22.83 17.85 13.71
C PRO A 12 24.34 17.59 13.71
N SER A 13 25.01 18.06 12.67
CA SER A 13 26.47 18.04 12.54
C SER A 13 26.97 19.34 11.96
N ALA A 14 27.84 20.03 12.67
CA ALA A 14 28.48 21.24 12.18
C ALA A 14 29.58 20.96 11.12
N PHE A 15 29.94 19.68 10.93
CA PHE A 15 30.97 19.29 9.96
C PHE A 15 30.49 19.37 8.51
N PHE A 16 29.17 19.16 8.27
CA PHE A 16 28.59 19.18 6.95
C PHE A 16 27.80 20.45 6.69
N ASN A 17 27.89 21.00 5.48
CA ASN A 17 27.22 22.26 5.10
C ASN A 17 25.68 22.23 5.25
N ASP A 18 25.06 21.04 5.15
CA ASP A 18 23.62 20.82 5.33
C ASP A 18 23.23 20.59 6.80
N ALA A 19 24.18 20.73 7.70
CA ALA A 19 24.02 20.51 9.15
C ALA A 19 23.47 19.13 9.54
N ARG A 20 23.57 18.11 8.70
CA ARG A 20 23.07 16.75 8.93
C ARG A 20 24.22 15.76 9.13
N SER A 21 24.13 14.89 10.13
CA SER A 21 25.06 13.77 10.29
C SER A 21 24.72 12.59 9.38
N ALA A 22 23.43 12.36 9.06
CA ALA A 22 23.02 11.40 8.06
C ALA A 22 23.27 11.93 6.64
N ARG A 23 24.00 11.18 5.81
CA ARG A 23 24.33 11.63 4.47
C ARG A 23 23.27 11.15 3.46
N PRO A 24 22.90 11.98 2.46
CA PRO A 24 22.05 11.54 1.36
C PRO A 24 22.78 10.42 0.57
N VAL A 25 21.98 9.59 -0.09
CA VAL A 25 22.52 8.60 -1.03
C VAL A 25 23.24 9.34 -2.15
N ILE A 26 24.41 8.86 -2.55
CA ILE A 26 25.18 9.43 -3.66
C ILE A 26 24.40 9.16 -4.95
N GLU A 27 24.21 10.19 -5.74
CA GLU A 27 23.51 10.08 -7.03
C GLU A 27 24.13 9.00 -7.92
N GLY A 28 23.30 8.19 -8.57
CA GLY A 28 23.73 7.06 -9.41
C GLY A 28 24.14 5.81 -8.64
N THR A 29 23.99 5.78 -7.32
CA THR A 29 24.26 4.58 -6.51
C THR A 29 22.97 3.91 -6.05
N VAL A 30 22.98 2.58 -6.01
CA VAL A 30 21.91 1.76 -5.47
C VAL A 30 22.43 1.01 -4.24
N ALA A 31 21.73 1.08 -3.13
CA ALA A 31 22.12 0.32 -1.95
C ALA A 31 22.02 -1.19 -2.23
N ARG A 32 22.92 -1.97 -1.60
CA ARG A 32 22.92 -3.42 -1.76
C ARG A 32 21.56 -4.01 -1.41
N GLY A 33 21.00 -4.80 -2.33
CA GLY A 33 19.67 -5.41 -2.19
C GLY A 33 18.48 -4.49 -2.49
N GLN A 34 18.70 -3.26 -2.98
CA GLN A 34 17.66 -2.31 -3.33
C GLN A 34 17.62 -1.94 -4.82
N LEU A 35 18.07 -2.81 -5.68
CA LEU A 35 18.04 -2.55 -7.14
C LEU A 35 16.63 -2.64 -7.66
N HIS A 36 15.61 -2.87 -7.21
CA HIS A 36 14.19 -2.79 -7.57
C HIS A 36 13.96 -2.65 -9.10
N ASP A 37 14.57 -3.52 -9.90
CA ASP A 37 14.53 -3.50 -11.36
C ASP A 37 13.29 -4.18 -11.99
N ASP A 38 12.49 -4.85 -11.19
CA ASP A 38 11.19 -5.39 -11.62
C ASP A 38 10.13 -4.27 -11.61
N GLU A 39 9.79 -3.77 -12.81
CA GLU A 39 8.82 -2.70 -12.99
C GLU A 39 7.43 -3.06 -12.43
N LEU A 40 7.00 -4.31 -12.58
CA LEU A 40 5.70 -4.76 -12.06
C LEU A 40 5.71 -4.80 -10.54
N MET A 41 6.69 -5.48 -9.93
CA MET A 41 6.75 -5.66 -8.48
C MET A 41 6.92 -4.32 -7.73
N TYR A 42 7.83 -3.46 -8.19
CA TYR A 42 8.22 -2.25 -7.47
C TYR A 42 7.61 -0.96 -8.01
N GLY A 43 7.17 -0.95 -9.27
CA GLY A 43 6.55 0.20 -9.93
C GLY A 43 5.04 0.09 -10.13
N GLY A 44 4.46 -1.12 -10.02
CA GLY A 44 3.05 -1.34 -10.31
C GLY A 44 2.69 -1.17 -11.79
N LYS A 45 3.67 -1.30 -12.69
CA LYS A 45 3.53 -1.01 -14.12
C LYS A 45 4.00 -2.17 -14.97
N VAL A 46 3.53 -2.20 -16.21
CA VAL A 46 4.02 -3.04 -17.29
C VAL A 46 4.15 -2.18 -18.53
N ASN A 47 5.36 -2.08 -19.07
CA ASN A 47 5.68 -1.18 -20.20
C ASN A 47 5.23 0.27 -19.95
N GLY A 48 5.46 0.79 -18.74
CA GLY A 48 5.10 2.15 -18.35
C GLY A 48 3.62 2.40 -18.08
N GLN A 49 2.73 1.41 -18.27
CA GLN A 49 1.29 1.51 -18.01
C GLN A 49 0.93 0.84 -16.68
N GLU A 50 -0.10 1.37 -15.98
CA GLU A 50 -0.61 0.76 -14.74
C GLU A 50 -0.96 -0.72 -14.96
N ALA A 51 -0.42 -1.59 -14.13
CA ALA A 51 -0.58 -3.03 -14.27
C ALA A 51 -2.02 -3.48 -14.01
N THR A 52 -2.50 -4.40 -14.83
CA THR A 52 -3.80 -5.08 -14.64
C THR A 52 -3.66 -6.46 -13.99
N VAL A 53 -2.42 -6.91 -13.76
CA VAL A 53 -2.07 -8.22 -13.21
C VAL A 53 -1.26 -8.07 -11.93
N PHE A 54 -1.29 -9.10 -11.09
CA PHE A 54 -0.46 -9.18 -9.89
C PHE A 54 0.92 -9.77 -10.23
N PRO A 55 2.01 -9.33 -9.56
CA PRO A 55 3.36 -9.89 -9.74
C PRO A 55 3.53 -11.26 -9.07
N MET A 56 2.58 -11.69 -8.27
CA MET A 56 2.62 -12.96 -7.56
C MET A 56 1.26 -13.65 -7.59
N ARG A 57 1.27 -14.95 -7.28
CA ARG A 57 0.02 -15.70 -7.08
C ARG A 57 -0.69 -15.20 -5.81
N VAL A 58 -1.96 -14.85 -5.95
CA VAL A 58 -2.82 -14.51 -4.81
C VAL A 58 -3.43 -15.79 -4.24
N ASP A 59 -2.99 -16.17 -3.06
CA ASP A 59 -3.48 -17.31 -2.31
C ASP A 59 -4.04 -16.87 -0.93
N ALA A 60 -4.45 -17.82 -0.11
CA ALA A 60 -5.02 -17.56 1.21
C ALA A 60 -4.03 -16.86 2.16
N ALA A 61 -2.73 -17.15 2.04
CA ALA A 61 -1.71 -16.52 2.87
C ALA A 61 -1.51 -15.04 2.49
N VAL A 62 -1.43 -14.76 1.19
CA VAL A 62 -1.37 -13.39 0.66
C VAL A 62 -2.63 -12.61 1.05
N MET A 63 -3.81 -13.24 0.98
CA MET A 63 -5.07 -12.60 1.38
C MET A 63 -5.10 -12.27 2.87
N ALA A 64 -4.69 -13.19 3.74
CA ALA A 64 -4.62 -12.97 5.18
C ALA A 64 -3.61 -11.87 5.53
N ARG A 65 -2.46 -11.86 4.86
CA ARG A 65 -1.45 -10.80 5.01
C ARG A 65 -1.99 -9.44 4.57
N GLY A 66 -2.68 -9.39 3.42
CA GLY A 66 -3.32 -8.18 2.92
C GLY A 66 -4.35 -7.62 3.89
N GLN A 67 -5.19 -8.47 4.48
CA GLN A 67 -6.16 -8.07 5.50
C GLN A 67 -5.47 -7.50 6.75
N GLU A 68 -4.44 -8.18 7.25
CA GLU A 68 -3.67 -7.71 8.40
C GLU A 68 -3.11 -6.30 8.14
N ARG A 69 -2.41 -6.13 7.03
CA ARG A 69 -1.76 -4.85 6.68
C ARG A 69 -2.77 -3.75 6.37
N PHE A 70 -3.85 -4.08 5.68
CA PHE A 70 -4.95 -3.14 5.46
C PHE A 70 -5.54 -2.63 6.78
N ASN A 71 -5.76 -3.53 7.74
CA ASN A 71 -6.31 -3.16 9.04
C ASN A 71 -5.37 -2.26 9.86
N ILE A 72 -4.05 -2.38 9.67
CA ILE A 72 -3.06 -1.54 10.37
C ILE A 72 -2.94 -0.16 9.71
N TYR A 73 -2.72 -0.12 8.40
CA TYR A 73 -2.31 1.10 7.69
C TYR A 73 -3.46 1.83 7.01
N CYS A 74 -4.48 1.12 6.52
CA CYS A 74 -5.52 1.68 5.67
C CYS A 74 -6.83 1.94 6.43
N SER A 75 -7.24 1.01 7.29
CA SER A 75 -8.53 1.09 7.98
C SER A 75 -8.71 2.31 8.87
N PRO A 76 -7.68 2.93 9.49
CA PRO A 76 -7.86 4.14 10.26
C PRO A 76 -8.54 5.28 9.49
N CYS A 77 -8.27 5.39 8.19
CA CYS A 77 -8.89 6.36 7.29
C CYS A 77 -10.03 5.75 6.47
N HIS A 78 -9.80 4.58 5.86
CA HIS A 78 -10.71 3.97 4.88
C HIS A 78 -11.84 3.13 5.51
N GLY A 79 -11.79 2.86 6.82
CA GLY A 79 -12.69 1.91 7.47
C GLY A 79 -12.31 0.45 7.16
N ARG A 80 -12.80 -0.49 7.95
CA ARG A 80 -12.47 -1.92 7.75
C ARG A 80 -13.09 -2.51 6.49
N THR A 81 -14.17 -1.91 6.02
CA THR A 81 -14.87 -2.31 4.79
C THR A 81 -14.48 -1.48 3.58
N GLY A 82 -13.65 -0.45 3.74
CA GLY A 82 -13.22 0.42 2.63
C GLY A 82 -14.21 1.53 2.28
N GLN A 83 -15.19 1.82 3.12
CA GLN A 83 -16.23 2.84 2.89
C GLN A 83 -15.75 4.29 3.13
N GLY A 84 -14.53 4.49 3.62
CA GLY A 84 -14.00 5.82 3.91
C GLY A 84 -14.53 6.43 5.21
N ASP A 85 -14.95 5.61 6.14
CA ASP A 85 -15.54 5.98 7.43
C ASP A 85 -14.64 5.60 8.61
N GLY A 86 -13.34 5.55 8.39
CA GLY A 86 -12.37 5.18 9.43
C GLY A 86 -12.36 6.15 10.61
N MET A 87 -11.78 5.70 11.72
CA MET A 87 -11.81 6.43 13.00
C MET A 87 -11.25 7.86 12.92
N VAL A 88 -10.21 8.08 12.12
CA VAL A 88 -9.64 9.44 11.97
C VAL A 88 -10.56 10.37 11.18
N VAL A 89 -11.37 9.83 10.26
CA VAL A 89 -12.40 10.58 9.53
C VAL A 89 -13.50 11.01 10.49
N LEU A 90 -13.93 10.13 11.39
CA LEU A 90 -14.91 10.46 12.45
C LEU A 90 -14.39 11.51 13.43
N ARG A 91 -13.08 11.76 13.45
CA ARG A 91 -12.42 12.79 14.26
C ARG A 91 -12.08 14.06 13.47
N GLY A 92 -12.64 14.23 12.27
CA GLY A 92 -12.54 15.46 11.47
C GLY A 92 -11.53 15.42 10.34
N TYR A 93 -10.89 14.28 10.08
CA TYR A 93 -10.02 14.15 8.90
C TYR A 93 -10.86 14.09 7.62
N ARG A 94 -10.32 14.55 6.49
CA ARG A 94 -11.00 14.52 5.19
C ARG A 94 -11.34 13.09 4.81
N ARG A 95 -12.62 12.84 4.54
CA ARG A 95 -13.12 11.52 4.15
C ARG A 95 -12.54 11.10 2.79
N PRO A 96 -11.85 9.96 2.69
CA PRO A 96 -11.45 9.40 1.41
C PRO A 96 -12.69 8.85 0.66
N PRO A 97 -12.62 8.74 -0.68
CA PRO A 97 -13.67 8.08 -1.44
C PRO A 97 -13.82 6.62 -1.02
N SER A 98 -15.05 6.10 -1.06
CA SER A 98 -15.28 4.66 -0.88
C SER A 98 -14.54 3.87 -1.96
N MET A 99 -13.87 2.78 -1.57
CA MET A 99 -13.19 1.86 -2.50
C MET A 99 -14.17 1.09 -3.40
N HIS A 100 -15.47 1.12 -3.08
CA HIS A 100 -16.53 0.43 -3.83
C HIS A 100 -17.10 1.25 -4.98
N GLN A 101 -16.67 2.50 -5.17
CA GLN A 101 -17.09 3.31 -6.33
C GLN A 101 -16.66 2.64 -7.63
N ASP A 102 -17.50 2.72 -8.68
CA ASP A 102 -17.25 2.12 -9.99
C ASP A 102 -15.88 2.50 -10.57
N ARG A 103 -15.50 3.78 -10.42
CA ARG A 103 -14.19 4.26 -10.87
C ARG A 103 -13.04 3.46 -10.24
N LEU A 104 -13.10 3.16 -8.94
CA LEU A 104 -12.05 2.41 -8.23
C LEU A 104 -12.18 0.90 -8.46
N ARG A 105 -13.38 0.37 -8.58
CA ARG A 105 -13.59 -1.04 -8.94
C ARG A 105 -13.01 -1.38 -10.30
N ASN A 106 -13.14 -0.46 -11.26
CA ASN A 106 -12.65 -0.62 -12.64
C ASN A 106 -11.19 -0.17 -12.82
N ALA A 107 -10.59 0.48 -11.83
CA ALA A 107 -9.19 0.90 -11.91
C ALA A 107 -8.26 -0.31 -11.95
N PRO A 108 -7.14 -0.29 -12.68
CA PRO A 108 -6.14 -1.36 -12.67
C PRO A 108 -5.50 -1.52 -11.28
N VAL A 109 -4.95 -2.70 -11.00
CA VAL A 109 -4.30 -2.97 -9.69
C VAL A 109 -3.07 -2.08 -9.49
N GLY A 110 -2.35 -1.76 -10.57
CA GLY A 110 -1.23 -0.83 -10.55
C GLY A 110 -1.59 0.57 -10.08
N HIS A 111 -2.82 1.04 -10.32
CA HIS A 111 -3.31 2.31 -9.81
C HIS A 111 -3.25 2.37 -8.27
N PHE A 112 -3.73 1.32 -7.61
CA PHE A 112 -3.66 1.26 -6.14
C PHE A 112 -2.22 1.19 -5.65
N PHE A 113 -1.35 0.49 -6.38
CA PHE A 113 0.06 0.41 -6.04
C PHE A 113 0.73 1.78 -6.14
N ASP A 114 0.46 2.52 -7.20
CA ASP A 114 0.98 3.88 -7.42
C ASP A 114 0.51 4.83 -6.33
N VAL A 115 -0.79 4.85 -6.04
CA VAL A 115 -1.38 5.70 -4.98
C VAL A 115 -0.79 5.38 -3.60
N MET A 116 -0.58 4.12 -3.25
CA MET A 116 0.06 3.76 -1.99
C MET A 116 1.55 4.12 -1.96
N SER A 117 2.22 4.07 -3.11
CA SER A 117 3.66 4.33 -3.20
C SER A 117 3.99 5.82 -3.17
N ASN A 118 3.19 6.63 -3.85
CA ASN A 118 3.50 8.04 -4.12
C ASN A 118 2.54 9.01 -3.40
N GLY A 119 1.47 8.47 -2.79
CA GLY A 119 0.41 9.28 -2.23
C GLY A 119 -0.55 9.82 -3.29
N PHE A 120 -1.67 10.35 -2.87
CA PHE A 120 -2.65 10.99 -3.75
C PHE A 120 -3.48 12.04 -3.00
N GLY A 121 -3.35 13.30 -3.35
CA GLY A 121 -4.08 14.40 -2.72
C GLY A 121 -3.76 14.52 -1.22
N ALA A 122 -4.72 14.22 -0.35
CA ALA A 122 -4.52 14.24 1.11
C ALA A 122 -3.96 12.91 1.67
N MET A 123 -3.91 11.85 0.85
CA MET A 123 -3.33 10.57 1.25
C MET A 123 -1.81 10.64 1.13
N PRO A 124 -1.04 10.45 2.22
CA PRO A 124 0.42 10.40 2.16
C PRO A 124 0.90 9.14 1.44
N ASP A 125 2.16 9.14 1.04
CA ASP A 125 2.84 7.93 0.57
C ASP A 125 3.11 6.95 1.73
N TYR A 126 3.18 5.67 1.39
CA TYR A 126 3.44 4.58 2.32
C TYR A 126 4.62 3.70 1.89
N ALA A 127 5.39 4.12 0.88
CA ALA A 127 6.51 3.31 0.36
C ALA A 127 7.56 3.02 1.42
N ALA A 128 7.79 3.95 2.36
CA ALA A 128 8.76 3.78 3.44
C ALA A 128 8.28 2.84 4.56
N GLN A 129 6.95 2.73 4.78
CA GLN A 129 6.37 1.96 5.88
C GLN A 129 5.89 0.56 5.45
N ILE A 130 5.53 0.39 4.17
CA ILE A 130 4.91 -0.83 3.65
C ILE A 130 5.77 -1.37 2.50
N ALA A 131 6.36 -2.55 2.69
CA ALA A 131 7.11 -3.24 1.65
C ALA A 131 6.26 -3.47 0.38
N ALA A 132 6.91 -3.61 -0.79
CA ALA A 132 6.21 -3.76 -2.06
C ALA A 132 5.26 -4.98 -2.06
N GLU A 133 5.71 -6.10 -1.54
CA GLU A 133 4.94 -7.34 -1.40
C GLU A 133 3.69 -7.13 -0.55
N ASP A 134 3.81 -6.41 0.57
CA ASP A 134 2.69 -6.08 1.44
C ASP A 134 1.70 -5.12 0.77
N ARG A 135 2.17 -4.17 -0.04
CA ARG A 135 1.30 -3.30 -0.85
C ARG A 135 0.47 -4.12 -1.84
N TRP A 136 1.07 -5.08 -2.51
CA TRP A 136 0.36 -6.00 -3.41
C TRP A 136 -0.64 -6.89 -2.66
N ALA A 137 -0.28 -7.38 -1.48
CA ALA A 137 -1.20 -8.15 -0.63
C ALA A 137 -2.41 -7.29 -0.18
N ILE A 138 -2.19 -6.04 0.19
CA ILE A 138 -3.26 -5.07 0.49
C ILE A 138 -4.19 -4.89 -0.71
N ILE A 139 -3.66 -4.77 -1.93
CA ILE A 139 -4.47 -4.62 -3.15
C ILE A 139 -5.32 -5.86 -3.38
N ALA A 140 -4.77 -7.06 -3.17
CA ALA A 140 -5.54 -8.29 -3.27
C ALA A 140 -6.72 -8.30 -2.28
N TYR A 141 -6.50 -7.86 -1.04
CA TYR A 141 -7.55 -7.73 -0.05
C TYR A 141 -8.58 -6.65 -0.41
N ILE A 142 -8.17 -5.50 -0.96
CA ILE A 142 -9.11 -4.47 -1.47
C ILE A 142 -10.02 -5.07 -2.56
N ARG A 143 -9.48 -5.88 -3.47
CA ARG A 143 -10.29 -6.55 -4.48
C ARG A 143 -11.30 -7.52 -3.88
N ALA A 144 -10.94 -8.24 -2.82
CA ALA A 144 -11.87 -9.08 -2.09
C ALA A 144 -12.97 -8.27 -1.41
N LEU A 145 -12.65 -7.12 -0.78
CA LEU A 145 -13.65 -6.21 -0.21
C LEU A 145 -14.61 -5.71 -1.30
N GLN A 146 -14.10 -5.28 -2.45
CA GLN A 146 -14.93 -4.84 -3.57
C GLN A 146 -15.86 -5.95 -4.07
N LEU A 147 -15.36 -7.19 -4.17
CA LEU A 147 -16.17 -8.34 -4.56
C LEU A 147 -17.24 -8.65 -3.51
N SER A 148 -16.92 -8.59 -2.22
CA SER A 148 -17.86 -8.94 -1.14
C SER A 148 -19.14 -8.11 -1.14
N GLU A 149 -19.08 -6.84 -1.59
CA GLU A 149 -20.27 -5.97 -1.69
C GLU A 149 -21.00 -6.09 -3.03
N HIS A 150 -20.41 -6.74 -4.03
CA HIS A 150 -20.96 -6.82 -5.39
C HIS A 150 -20.98 -8.26 -5.92
N ALA A 151 -20.74 -9.24 -5.04
CA ALA A 151 -20.77 -10.64 -5.41
C ALA A 151 -22.16 -11.09 -5.84
N THR A 152 -22.19 -11.95 -6.84
CA THR A 152 -23.39 -12.64 -7.31
C THR A 152 -23.28 -14.12 -7.00
N ILE A 153 -24.36 -14.86 -7.12
CA ILE A 153 -24.34 -16.32 -6.94
C ILE A 153 -23.39 -17.01 -7.92
N ALA A 154 -23.06 -16.38 -9.05
CA ALA A 154 -22.11 -16.91 -10.01
C ALA A 154 -20.67 -16.92 -9.50
N ASP A 155 -20.32 -15.98 -8.60
CA ASP A 155 -18.99 -15.86 -8.00
C ASP A 155 -18.74 -16.93 -6.92
N VAL A 156 -19.79 -17.62 -6.48
CA VAL A 156 -19.70 -18.67 -5.47
C VAL A 156 -19.40 -20.01 -6.14
N PRO A 157 -18.39 -20.76 -5.64
CA PRO A 157 -18.11 -22.10 -6.14
C PRO A 157 -19.38 -22.98 -6.12
N PRO A 158 -19.65 -23.76 -7.18
CA PRO A 158 -20.90 -24.56 -7.28
C PRO A 158 -21.17 -25.42 -6.04
N ALA A 159 -20.12 -25.99 -5.44
CA ALA A 159 -20.23 -26.84 -4.25
C ALA A 159 -20.71 -26.09 -3.00
N GLU A 160 -20.55 -24.77 -2.95
CA GLU A 160 -20.90 -23.95 -1.79
C GLU A 160 -22.24 -23.20 -1.97
N ARG A 161 -22.79 -23.17 -3.19
CA ARG A 161 -24.03 -22.41 -3.48
C ARG A 161 -25.23 -22.86 -2.68
N SER A 162 -25.35 -24.15 -2.39
CA SER A 162 -26.44 -24.71 -1.58
C SER A 162 -26.38 -24.33 -0.08
N ARG A 163 -25.27 -23.76 0.37
CA ARG A 163 -25.04 -23.33 1.76
C ARG A 163 -25.37 -21.85 1.99
N ILE A 164 -25.69 -21.12 0.93
CA ILE A 164 -26.11 -19.73 1.00
C ILE A 164 -27.61 -19.70 1.29
N PRO A 165 -28.04 -18.97 2.34
CA PRO A 165 -29.45 -18.86 2.69
C PRO A 165 -30.29 -18.13 1.66
#